data_d4a58a7f637ec1e19c776eec18915015
#
_entry.id   d4a58a7f637ec1e19c776eec18915015
#
_cell.length_a   1.000
_cell.length_b   1.000
_cell.length_c   1.000
_cell.angle_alpha   90.00
_cell.angle_beta   90.00
_cell.angle_gamma   90.00
#
_symmetry.space_group_name_H-M   'P 1'
#
loop_
_entity.id
_entity.type
_entity.pdbx_description
1 polymer ?
#
loop_
_entity_poly.entity_id
_entity_poly.type
_entity_poly.pdbx_seq_one_letter_code
_entity_poly.pdbx_strand_id
1 'polypeptide(L)'
;MGRSEGTRGGELTVLLLARGGRFYREQLLKELCGLPAVQILSVEGPRPAYDLEELARKYPGVRFLLLQSPASPGERINLGMEEARSEPVLVLWSDMHDDGGSIAANLSGQNLGRDLLCVVPRLKGPRGEVLPSILVPALIKGRLKVLPWKPTQEGMRTIFPFDYCGLYSRRRFLQLGGFDAWMANPYWQKMDFGFRAGLWGETIAWYPRWQLAYAAEPEGEDSTADSSYKLFFLKNMAVRFNGDSGLLPLARLARYALRSDSGLFDSLLEFREVRAWVHENRFRFQGDVGSLLGRWEMPE
;
A
#
# COMPACT_ATOMS: atom_id res chain seq x y z
N MET A 1 -13.94 6.88 -42.96
CA MET A 1 -13.48 7.82 -41.93
C MET A 1 -14.31 7.57 -40.67
N GLY A 2 -13.90 6.61 -39.86
CA GLY A 2 -14.51 6.31 -38.55
C GLY A 2 -13.73 7.04 -37.46
N ARG A 3 -14.38 8.00 -36.79
CA ARG A 3 -13.88 8.59 -35.57
C ARG A 3 -13.90 7.52 -34.49
N SER A 4 -12.74 7.07 -34.06
CA SER A 4 -12.59 6.35 -32.80
C SER A 4 -12.98 7.29 -31.68
N GLU A 5 -14.13 7.07 -31.03
CA GLU A 5 -14.45 7.66 -29.74
C GLU A 5 -13.39 7.18 -28.74
N GLY A 6 -12.42 8.02 -28.49
CA GLY A 6 -11.48 7.87 -27.42
C GLY A 6 -12.28 7.88 -26.10
N THR A 7 -12.39 6.73 -25.46
CA THR A 7 -12.87 6.58 -24.10
C THR A 7 -12.02 7.53 -23.25
N ARG A 8 -12.58 8.68 -22.82
CA ARG A 8 -11.96 9.53 -21.81
C ARG A 8 -11.81 8.67 -20.56
N GLY A 9 -10.60 8.21 -20.28
CA GLY A 9 -10.27 7.59 -19.01
C GLY A 9 -10.65 8.58 -17.92
N GLY A 10 -11.30 8.12 -16.85
CA GLY A 10 -11.64 8.96 -15.70
C GLY A 10 -10.39 9.64 -15.15
N GLU A 11 -10.52 10.81 -14.59
CA GLU A 11 -9.40 11.56 -14.01
C GLU A 11 -8.83 10.85 -12.76
N LEU A 12 -9.66 10.08 -12.04
CA LEU A 12 -9.31 9.33 -10.82
C LEU A 12 -9.97 7.95 -10.84
N THR A 13 -9.24 6.93 -10.37
CA THR A 13 -9.83 5.66 -9.96
C THR A 13 -9.88 5.63 -8.42
N VAL A 14 -11.07 5.32 -7.86
CA VAL A 14 -11.24 5.01 -6.44
C VAL A 14 -11.35 3.50 -6.28
N LEU A 15 -10.43 2.93 -5.54
CA LEU A 15 -10.38 1.52 -5.23
C LEU A 15 -10.84 1.29 -3.80
N LEU A 16 -12.01 0.66 -3.65
CA LEU A 16 -12.62 0.34 -2.38
C LEU A 16 -12.27 -1.08 -1.95
N LEU A 17 -11.71 -1.20 -0.75
CA LEU A 17 -11.52 -2.48 -0.07
C LEU A 17 -12.69 -2.71 0.90
N ALA A 18 -13.34 -3.87 0.78
CA ALA A 18 -14.45 -4.20 1.65
C ALA A 18 -14.01 -4.44 3.10
N ARG A 19 -14.53 -3.62 4.02
CA ARG A 19 -14.43 -3.76 5.48
C ARG A 19 -15.65 -3.11 6.13
N GLY A 20 -16.02 -3.54 7.32
CA GLY A 20 -17.14 -2.98 8.06
C GLY A 20 -18.52 -3.38 7.53
N GLY A 21 -19.57 -2.71 8.04
CA GLY A 21 -20.95 -3.02 7.75
C GLY A 21 -21.49 -2.38 6.47
N ARG A 22 -22.64 -2.89 6.00
CA ARG A 22 -23.34 -2.39 4.81
C ARG A 22 -23.65 -0.88 4.86
N PHE A 23 -24.01 -0.35 6.03
CA PHE A 23 -24.39 1.06 6.19
C PHE A 23 -23.31 2.03 5.74
N TYR A 24 -22.08 1.86 6.25
CA TYR A 24 -20.96 2.74 5.90
C TYR A 24 -20.62 2.67 4.42
N ARG A 25 -20.68 1.46 3.87
CA ARG A 25 -20.42 1.24 2.46
C ARG A 25 -21.42 1.95 1.55
N GLU A 26 -22.72 1.87 1.83
CA GLU A 26 -23.73 2.54 1.04
C GLU A 26 -23.58 4.06 1.07
N GLN A 27 -23.24 4.62 2.23
CA GLN A 27 -22.97 6.04 2.36
C GLN A 27 -21.81 6.47 1.47
N LEU A 28 -20.68 5.77 1.57
CA LEU A 28 -19.50 6.08 0.77
C LEU A 28 -19.76 5.91 -0.74
N LEU A 29 -20.45 4.85 -1.16
CA LEU A 29 -20.80 4.64 -2.58
C LEU A 29 -21.68 5.76 -3.11
N LYS A 30 -22.64 6.24 -2.30
CA LYS A 30 -23.49 7.38 -2.66
C LYS A 30 -22.69 8.66 -2.87
N GLU A 31 -21.74 8.94 -1.99
CA GLU A 31 -20.83 10.10 -2.09
C GLU A 31 -19.97 10.00 -3.36
N LEU A 32 -19.32 8.86 -3.59
CA LEU A 32 -18.42 8.67 -4.73
C LEU A 32 -19.14 8.66 -6.08
N CYS A 33 -20.33 8.08 -6.16
CA CYS A 33 -21.13 8.07 -7.40
C CYS A 33 -21.63 9.47 -7.81
N GLY A 34 -21.64 10.43 -6.88
CA GLY A 34 -21.93 11.84 -7.17
C GLY A 34 -20.75 12.61 -7.78
N LEU A 35 -19.56 12.04 -7.82
CA LEU A 35 -18.35 12.70 -8.33
C LEU A 35 -18.23 12.54 -9.86
N PRO A 36 -17.90 13.61 -10.59
CA PRO A 36 -17.68 13.53 -12.03
C PRO A 36 -16.33 12.82 -12.36
N ALA A 37 -16.29 12.12 -13.49
CA ALA A 37 -15.06 11.55 -14.05
C ALA A 37 -14.27 10.60 -13.11
N VAL A 38 -14.97 9.91 -12.19
CA VAL A 38 -14.38 8.93 -11.27
C VAL A 38 -14.75 7.51 -11.69
N GLN A 39 -13.75 6.65 -11.83
CA GLN A 39 -13.95 5.21 -11.91
C GLN A 39 -14.01 4.65 -10.49
N ILE A 40 -15.02 3.87 -10.15
CA ILE A 40 -15.14 3.21 -8.84
C ILE A 40 -14.99 1.71 -9.02
N LEU A 41 -13.97 1.14 -8.39
CA LEU A 41 -13.71 -0.29 -8.32
C LEU A 41 -13.92 -0.74 -6.88
N SER A 42 -14.73 -1.77 -6.66
CA SER A 42 -14.93 -2.34 -5.34
C SER A 42 -14.47 -3.80 -5.31
N VAL A 43 -13.47 -4.11 -4.50
CA VAL A 43 -12.92 -5.46 -4.40
C VAL A 43 -13.55 -6.19 -3.22
N GLU A 44 -14.27 -7.26 -3.56
CA GLU A 44 -15.06 -8.05 -2.63
C GLU A 44 -14.39 -9.39 -2.32
N GLY A 45 -14.53 -9.82 -1.08
CA GLY A 45 -14.13 -11.17 -0.69
C GLY A 45 -15.09 -12.24 -1.24
N PRO A 46 -14.74 -13.53 -1.06
CA PRO A 46 -15.53 -14.66 -1.59
C PRO A 46 -16.87 -14.86 -0.88
N ARG A 47 -17.09 -14.23 0.27
CA ARG A 47 -18.34 -14.30 1.06
C ARG A 47 -18.67 -12.89 1.57
N PRO A 48 -19.22 -12.04 0.71
CA PRO A 48 -19.63 -10.72 1.14
C PRO A 48 -20.76 -10.81 2.17
N ALA A 49 -20.72 -9.95 3.17
CA ALA A 49 -21.70 -9.92 4.25
C ALA A 49 -23.06 -9.31 3.84
N TYR A 50 -23.26 -8.99 2.57
CA TYR A 50 -24.44 -8.28 2.03
C TYR A 50 -24.72 -8.70 0.58
N ASP A 51 -25.93 -8.39 0.10
CA ASP A 51 -26.35 -8.68 -1.27
C ASP A 51 -25.65 -7.73 -2.27
N LEU A 52 -24.64 -8.27 -2.96
CA LEU A 52 -23.91 -7.53 -3.99
C LEU A 52 -24.73 -7.27 -5.25
N GLU A 53 -25.70 -8.13 -5.58
CA GLU A 53 -26.55 -7.91 -6.74
C GLU A 53 -27.46 -6.71 -6.51
N GLU A 54 -27.97 -6.54 -5.30
CA GLU A 54 -28.74 -5.37 -4.92
C GLU A 54 -27.90 -4.10 -5.02
N LEU A 55 -26.66 -4.12 -4.50
CA LEU A 55 -25.74 -2.99 -4.59
C LEU A 55 -25.38 -2.66 -6.04
N ALA A 56 -25.11 -3.65 -6.88
CA ALA A 56 -24.80 -3.45 -8.29
C ALA A 56 -25.97 -2.84 -9.07
N ARG A 57 -27.20 -3.25 -8.74
CA ARG A 57 -28.41 -2.61 -9.31
C ARG A 57 -28.60 -1.17 -8.85
N LYS A 58 -28.31 -0.90 -7.57
CA LYS A 58 -28.43 0.44 -6.98
C LYS A 58 -27.36 1.40 -7.46
N TYR A 59 -26.12 0.90 -7.70
CA TYR A 59 -24.96 1.68 -8.11
C TYR A 59 -24.34 1.15 -9.40
N PRO A 60 -24.99 1.33 -10.56
CA PRO A 60 -24.55 0.75 -11.85
C PRO A 60 -23.21 1.33 -12.35
N GLY A 61 -22.77 2.47 -11.83
CA GLY A 61 -21.46 3.06 -12.12
C GLY A 61 -20.28 2.41 -11.37
N VAL A 62 -20.58 1.54 -10.40
CA VAL A 62 -19.57 0.83 -9.62
C VAL A 62 -19.27 -0.53 -10.23
N ARG A 63 -17.99 -0.81 -10.47
CA ARG A 63 -17.54 -2.14 -10.90
C ARG A 63 -17.13 -2.96 -9.69
N PHE A 64 -17.86 -4.03 -9.42
CA PHE A 64 -17.56 -4.98 -8.35
C PHE A 64 -16.66 -6.10 -8.87
N LEU A 65 -15.53 -6.30 -8.21
CA LEU A 65 -14.56 -7.35 -8.49
C LEU A 65 -14.68 -8.42 -7.41
N LEU A 66 -15.26 -9.58 -7.75
CA LEU A 66 -15.48 -10.67 -6.80
C LEU A 66 -14.31 -11.65 -6.84
N LEU A 67 -13.69 -11.85 -5.68
CA LEU A 67 -12.65 -12.85 -5.51
C LEU A 67 -13.28 -14.21 -5.20
N GLN A 68 -12.75 -15.26 -5.81
CA GLN A 68 -13.20 -16.64 -5.56
C GLN A 68 -12.59 -17.24 -4.28
N SER A 69 -11.43 -16.73 -3.85
CA SER A 69 -10.71 -17.17 -2.67
C SER A 69 -10.36 -15.99 -1.76
N PRO A 70 -10.12 -16.24 -0.45
CA PRO A 70 -9.58 -15.23 0.44
C PRO A 70 -8.27 -14.64 -0.10
N ALA A 71 -8.12 -13.33 -0.01
CA ALA A 71 -6.93 -12.61 -0.43
C ALA A 71 -6.58 -11.53 0.59
N SER A 72 -5.29 -11.29 0.79
CA SER A 72 -4.78 -10.19 1.61
C SER A 72 -5.22 -8.84 1.06
N PRO A 73 -5.20 -7.76 1.87
CA PRO A 73 -5.47 -6.41 1.37
C PRO A 73 -4.56 -6.03 0.21
N GLY A 74 -3.28 -6.37 0.26
CA GLY A 74 -2.33 -6.06 -0.81
C GLY A 74 -2.64 -6.78 -2.12
N GLU A 75 -3.06 -8.06 -2.10
CA GLU A 75 -3.50 -8.78 -3.30
C GLU A 75 -4.74 -8.14 -3.92
N ARG A 76 -5.69 -7.68 -3.07
CA ARG A 76 -6.89 -6.95 -3.54
C ARG A 76 -6.50 -5.62 -4.20
N ILE A 77 -5.52 -4.92 -3.64
CA ILE A 77 -4.99 -3.69 -4.23
C ILE A 77 -4.28 -3.98 -5.55
N ASN A 78 -3.45 -5.02 -5.62
CA ASN A 78 -2.78 -5.42 -6.87
C ASN A 78 -3.80 -5.63 -7.98
N LEU A 79 -4.86 -6.41 -7.74
CA LEU A 79 -5.95 -6.62 -8.70
C LEU A 79 -6.61 -5.30 -9.10
N GLY A 80 -6.92 -4.44 -8.12
CA GLY A 80 -7.53 -3.14 -8.39
C GLY A 80 -6.64 -2.23 -9.21
N MET A 81 -5.33 -2.24 -8.99
CA MET A 81 -4.34 -1.48 -9.76
C MET A 81 -4.23 -1.96 -11.21
N GLU A 82 -4.35 -3.25 -11.46
CA GLU A 82 -4.39 -3.82 -12.82
C GLU A 82 -5.65 -3.38 -13.58
N GLU A 83 -6.80 -3.38 -12.92
CA GLU A 83 -8.10 -3.03 -13.46
C GLU A 83 -8.40 -1.52 -13.55
N ALA A 84 -7.59 -0.70 -12.86
CA ALA A 84 -7.72 0.75 -12.88
C ALA A 84 -7.37 1.34 -14.25
N ARG A 85 -8.16 2.34 -14.68
CA ARG A 85 -7.97 3.03 -15.96
C ARG A 85 -7.24 4.36 -15.83
N SER A 86 -7.23 4.94 -14.62
CA SER A 86 -6.58 6.23 -14.33
C SER A 86 -5.17 6.03 -13.82
N GLU A 87 -4.31 7.02 -14.04
CA GLU A 87 -2.96 7.03 -13.45
C GLU A 87 -3.02 7.20 -11.93
N PRO A 88 -3.76 8.18 -11.35
CA PRO A 88 -3.95 8.22 -9.91
C PRO A 88 -5.03 7.23 -9.47
N VAL A 89 -4.70 6.43 -8.44
CA VAL A 89 -5.61 5.49 -7.82
C VAL A 89 -5.69 5.77 -6.32
N LEU A 90 -6.86 6.20 -5.85
CA LEU A 90 -7.13 6.39 -4.44
C LEU A 90 -7.60 5.07 -3.81
N VAL A 91 -6.81 4.53 -2.89
CA VAL A 91 -7.13 3.32 -2.14
C VAL A 91 -7.71 3.72 -0.79
N LEU A 92 -8.88 3.20 -0.46
CA LEU A 92 -9.53 3.41 0.83
C LEU A 92 -10.43 2.22 1.21
N TRP A 93 -10.81 2.17 2.49
CA TRP A 93 -11.70 1.15 3.01
C TRP A 93 -13.16 1.62 2.94
N SER A 94 -14.08 0.67 2.83
CA SER A 94 -15.52 0.95 2.74
C SER A 94 -16.16 1.49 4.04
N ASP A 95 -15.44 1.46 5.16
CA ASP A 95 -15.80 2.05 6.45
C ASP A 95 -15.16 3.43 6.68
N MET A 96 -14.68 4.06 5.62
CA MET A 96 -14.18 5.43 5.62
C MET A 96 -15.17 6.36 4.90
N HIS A 97 -14.99 7.64 5.08
CA HIS A 97 -15.73 8.68 4.35
C HIS A 97 -14.81 9.85 3.98
N ASP A 98 -15.24 10.60 2.95
CA ASP A 98 -14.55 11.82 2.52
C ASP A 98 -14.80 12.93 3.54
N ASP A 99 -13.74 13.40 4.21
CA ASP A 99 -13.87 14.44 5.20
C ASP A 99 -13.81 15.81 4.54
N GLY A 100 -14.95 16.51 4.60
CA GLY A 100 -15.08 17.87 4.06
C GLY A 100 -15.08 17.99 2.53
N GLY A 101 -15.43 16.92 1.80
CA GLY A 101 -15.48 16.94 0.33
C GLY A 101 -14.10 17.03 -0.32
N SER A 102 -13.07 16.53 0.35
CA SER A 102 -11.69 16.67 -0.10
C SER A 102 -11.42 15.96 -1.42
N ILE A 103 -12.09 14.84 -1.70
CA ILE A 103 -11.96 14.10 -2.97
C ILE A 103 -12.46 14.99 -4.12
N ALA A 104 -13.66 15.54 -3.99
CA ALA A 104 -14.24 16.43 -5.01
C ALA A 104 -13.36 17.67 -5.26
N ALA A 105 -12.87 18.29 -4.18
CA ALA A 105 -12.04 19.50 -4.26
C ALA A 105 -10.70 19.27 -4.96
N ASN A 106 -10.18 18.04 -4.95
CA ASN A 106 -8.88 17.71 -5.52
C ASN A 106 -8.94 17.01 -6.90
N LEU A 107 -10.13 16.67 -7.40
CA LEU A 107 -10.29 16.08 -8.74
C LEU A 107 -9.72 16.99 -9.85
N SER A 108 -9.89 18.31 -9.71
CA SER A 108 -9.44 19.30 -10.70
C SER A 108 -7.97 19.72 -10.53
N GLY A 109 -7.37 19.43 -9.37
CA GLY A 109 -6.04 19.90 -8.98
C GLY A 109 -4.98 18.81 -9.08
N GLN A 110 -4.76 18.22 -10.25
CA GLN A 110 -3.95 17.01 -10.50
C GLN A 110 -2.43 17.18 -10.37
N ASN A 111 -1.95 18.08 -9.59
CA ASN A 111 -0.54 18.07 -9.18
C ASN A 111 -0.35 17.16 -7.94
N LEU A 112 -0.70 15.89 -8.08
CA LEU A 112 0.02 14.84 -7.36
C LEU A 112 1.49 15.03 -7.67
N GLY A 113 2.30 15.29 -6.66
CA GLY A 113 3.73 15.40 -6.87
C GLY A 113 4.16 14.28 -7.83
N ARG A 114 4.44 14.64 -9.09
CA ARG A 114 4.65 13.67 -10.20
C ARG A 114 5.73 12.65 -9.90
N ASP A 115 6.48 12.88 -8.83
CA ASP A 115 7.63 12.08 -8.40
C ASP A 115 7.34 11.18 -7.19
N LEU A 116 6.10 11.14 -6.69
CA LEU A 116 5.73 10.31 -5.55
C LEU A 116 5.12 8.98 -5.99
N LEU A 117 5.48 7.90 -5.30
CA LEU A 117 4.82 6.60 -5.42
C LEU A 117 3.42 6.65 -4.81
N CYS A 118 3.30 7.29 -3.65
CA CYS A 118 2.03 7.39 -2.94
C CYS A 118 1.98 8.69 -2.11
N VAL A 119 0.83 9.34 -2.17
CA VAL A 119 0.46 10.46 -1.29
C VAL A 119 -0.45 9.92 -0.20
N VAL A 120 -0.01 10.05 1.06
CA VAL A 120 -0.81 9.66 2.23
C VAL A 120 -1.70 10.83 2.63
N PRO A 121 -3.03 10.63 2.75
CA PRO A 121 -3.97 11.66 3.15
C PRO A 121 -3.85 11.99 4.65
N ARG A 122 -4.51 13.08 5.06
CA ARG A 122 -4.81 13.31 6.47
C ARG A 122 -5.89 12.30 6.88
N LEU A 123 -5.53 11.45 7.83
CA LEU A 123 -6.45 10.44 8.38
C LEU A 123 -6.97 10.92 9.74
N LYS A 124 -8.27 10.83 9.93
CA LYS A 124 -8.95 11.12 11.18
C LYS A 124 -9.59 9.86 11.76
N GLY A 125 -9.55 9.72 13.06
CA GLY A 125 -10.31 8.70 13.78
C GLY A 125 -11.77 9.08 13.93
N PRO A 126 -12.60 8.19 14.49
CA PRO A 126 -14.05 8.38 14.60
C PRO A 126 -14.47 9.55 15.50
N ARG A 127 -13.57 10.07 16.33
CA ARG A 127 -13.81 11.27 17.17
C ARG A 127 -13.27 12.56 16.54
N GLY A 128 -12.79 12.50 15.27
CA GLY A 128 -12.22 13.64 14.57
C GLY A 128 -10.75 13.94 14.89
N GLU A 129 -10.09 13.13 15.73
CA GLU A 129 -8.67 13.26 16.05
C GLU A 129 -7.79 12.89 14.84
N VAL A 130 -6.69 13.61 14.65
CA VAL A 130 -5.72 13.27 13.60
C VAL A 130 -4.91 12.05 14.03
N LEU A 131 -4.94 11.01 13.21
CA LEU A 131 -4.21 9.77 13.48
C LEU A 131 -2.70 9.93 13.24
N PRO A 132 -1.85 9.20 14.00
CA PRO A 132 -0.42 9.18 13.81
C PRO A 132 -0.03 8.33 12.58
N SER A 133 -0.33 8.84 11.39
CA SER A 133 -0.19 8.14 10.11
C SER A 133 1.19 8.26 9.47
N ILE A 134 2.13 8.97 10.08
CA ILE A 134 3.54 8.99 9.69
C ILE A 134 4.24 7.86 10.41
N LEU A 135 4.77 6.92 9.65
CA LEU A 135 5.38 5.69 10.13
C LEU A 135 6.89 5.76 9.87
N VAL A 136 7.66 6.00 10.92
CA VAL A 136 9.12 6.22 10.84
C VAL A 136 9.87 4.94 11.19
N PRO A 137 10.66 4.37 10.28
CA PRO A 137 11.47 3.21 10.57
C PRO A 137 12.71 3.60 11.39
N ALA A 138 12.98 2.87 12.47
CA ALA A 138 14.13 3.11 13.35
C ALA A 138 14.76 1.80 13.82
N LEU A 139 16.08 1.80 14.02
CA LEU A 139 16.80 0.70 14.67
C LEU A 139 16.96 1.01 16.16
N ILE A 140 16.16 0.36 17.00
CA ILE A 140 16.22 0.51 18.45
C ILE A 140 16.83 -0.77 19.05
N LYS A 141 18.00 -0.63 19.67
CA LYS A 141 18.78 -1.78 20.22
C LYS A 141 18.98 -2.91 19.20
N GLY A 142 19.28 -2.54 17.93
CA GLY A 142 19.52 -3.47 16.85
C GLY A 142 18.26 -4.17 16.28
N ARG A 143 17.08 -3.78 16.70
CA ARG A 143 15.80 -4.27 16.20
C ARG A 143 15.11 -3.19 15.38
N LEU A 144 14.61 -3.57 14.22
CA LEU A 144 13.77 -2.68 13.42
C LEU A 144 12.43 -2.46 14.13
N LYS A 145 12.07 -1.19 14.27
CA LYS A 145 10.77 -0.75 14.77
C LYS A 145 10.20 0.31 13.84
N VAL A 146 8.89 0.43 13.83
CA VAL A 146 8.19 1.52 13.16
C VAL A 146 7.49 2.35 14.23
N LEU A 147 7.81 3.63 14.25
CA LEU A 147 7.30 4.58 15.24
C LEU A 147 6.20 5.42 14.60
N PRO A 148 4.96 5.37 15.11
CA PRO A 148 3.87 6.18 14.60
C PRO A 148 3.98 7.63 15.12
N TRP A 149 3.90 8.59 14.19
CA TRP A 149 3.99 10.02 14.49
C TRP A 149 2.79 10.76 13.89
N LYS A 150 2.35 11.80 14.58
CA LYS A 150 1.33 12.70 14.04
C LYS A 150 1.95 13.56 12.93
N PRO A 151 1.30 13.68 11.77
CA PRO A 151 1.78 14.55 10.71
C PRO A 151 1.69 16.02 11.14
N THR A 152 2.78 16.76 11.00
CA THR A 152 2.87 18.17 11.37
C THR A 152 3.20 19.09 10.19
N GLN A 153 3.91 18.57 9.18
CA GLN A 153 4.37 19.33 8.05
C GLN A 153 4.10 18.61 6.73
N GLU A 154 3.66 19.33 5.71
CA GLU A 154 3.45 18.80 4.35
C GLU A 154 4.77 18.23 3.79
N GLY A 155 4.68 17.10 3.12
CA GLY A 155 5.85 16.41 2.55
C GLY A 155 6.57 15.46 3.52
N MET A 156 6.11 15.31 4.76
CA MET A 156 6.69 14.32 5.69
C MET A 156 6.65 12.93 5.08
N ARG A 157 7.81 12.27 5.08
CA ARG A 157 7.94 10.89 4.57
C ARG A 157 7.35 9.89 5.55
N THR A 158 6.73 8.84 5.03
CA THR A 158 6.31 7.65 5.77
C THR A 158 6.85 6.41 5.09
N ILE A 159 7.21 5.37 5.85
CA ILE A 159 7.79 4.16 5.24
C ILE A 159 6.76 3.40 4.42
N PHE A 160 5.51 3.38 4.82
CA PHE A 160 4.38 2.85 4.05
C PHE A 160 3.10 3.62 4.37
N PRO A 161 2.07 3.56 3.49
CA PRO A 161 0.78 4.19 3.76
C PRO A 161 0.06 3.49 4.92
N PHE A 162 -0.35 4.27 5.93
CA PHE A 162 -1.13 3.75 7.04
C PHE A 162 -2.38 3.03 6.52
N ASP A 163 -2.59 1.80 6.97
CA ASP A 163 -3.72 0.96 6.60
C ASP A 163 -3.97 0.87 5.08
N TYR A 164 -2.89 0.88 4.29
CA TYR A 164 -2.91 0.91 2.81
C TYR A 164 -3.54 2.17 2.20
N CYS A 165 -4.08 3.10 3.01
CA CYS A 165 -4.78 4.27 2.51
C CYS A 165 -3.85 5.27 1.86
N GLY A 166 -4.15 5.65 0.62
CA GLY A 166 -3.34 6.61 -0.11
C GLY A 166 -3.74 6.78 -1.55
N LEU A 167 -3.25 7.84 -2.14
CA LEU A 167 -3.37 8.12 -3.55
C LEU A 167 -2.06 7.68 -4.23
N TYR A 168 -2.13 6.62 -4.98
CA TYR A 168 -0.98 5.95 -5.61
C TYR A 168 -0.81 6.38 -7.06
N SER A 169 0.44 6.57 -7.49
CA SER A 169 0.78 6.52 -8.91
C SER A 169 0.68 5.08 -9.38
N ARG A 170 -0.32 4.76 -10.19
CA ARG A 170 -0.53 3.42 -10.75
C ARG A 170 0.71 2.90 -11.48
N ARG A 171 1.31 3.75 -12.31
CA ARG A 171 2.51 3.40 -13.08
C ARG A 171 3.67 3.00 -12.16
N ARG A 172 3.99 3.82 -11.14
CA ARG A 172 5.08 3.53 -10.19
C ARG A 172 4.77 2.31 -9.34
N PHE A 173 3.51 2.14 -8.92
CA PHE A 173 3.05 0.97 -8.18
C PHE A 173 3.28 -0.33 -8.96
N LEU A 174 2.87 -0.37 -10.23
CA LEU A 174 3.07 -1.53 -11.11
C LEU A 174 4.57 -1.75 -11.43
N GLN A 175 5.32 -0.68 -11.64
CA GLN A 175 6.77 -0.77 -11.81
C GLN A 175 7.48 -1.32 -10.57
N LEU A 176 7.02 -0.96 -9.36
CA LEU A 176 7.54 -1.52 -8.12
C LEU A 176 7.20 -3.01 -7.97
N GLY A 177 6.19 -3.52 -8.68
CA GLY A 177 5.70 -4.90 -8.61
C GLY A 177 4.61 -5.11 -7.56
N GLY A 178 3.94 -4.03 -7.11
CA GLY A 178 2.82 -4.10 -6.18
C GLY A 178 3.17 -4.61 -4.79
N PHE A 179 2.18 -5.05 -4.04
CA PHE A 179 2.34 -5.76 -2.77
C PHE A 179 2.70 -7.23 -3.02
N ASP A 180 3.59 -7.78 -2.20
CA ASP A 180 4.01 -9.16 -2.34
C ASP A 180 2.92 -10.13 -1.86
N ALA A 181 2.35 -10.92 -2.77
CA ALA A 181 1.30 -11.90 -2.48
C ALA A 181 1.79 -13.09 -1.61
N TRP A 182 3.10 -13.34 -1.56
CA TRP A 182 3.68 -14.39 -0.71
C TRP A 182 3.68 -14.02 0.77
N MET A 183 3.43 -12.76 1.10
CA MET A 183 3.33 -12.26 2.46
C MET A 183 1.86 -12.23 2.91
N ALA A 184 1.45 -13.24 3.66
CA ALA A 184 0.08 -13.35 4.18
C ALA A 184 -0.22 -12.32 5.29
N ASN A 185 0.79 -11.92 6.07
CA ASN A 185 0.63 -10.94 7.15
C ASN A 185 0.61 -9.52 6.59
N PRO A 186 -0.48 -8.75 6.77
CA PRO A 186 -0.66 -7.41 6.21
C PRO A 186 0.38 -6.40 6.69
N TYR A 187 0.88 -6.52 7.92
CA TYR A 187 1.92 -5.64 8.44
C TYR A 187 3.24 -5.82 7.67
N TRP A 188 3.72 -7.06 7.53
CA TRP A 188 4.96 -7.35 6.82
C TRP A 188 4.84 -7.12 5.31
N GLN A 189 3.65 -7.30 4.75
CA GLN A 189 3.36 -6.97 3.35
C GLN A 189 3.52 -5.45 3.09
N LYS A 190 3.01 -4.59 3.99
CA LYS A 190 3.22 -3.13 3.92
C LYS A 190 4.68 -2.75 4.16
N MET A 191 5.33 -3.41 5.12
CA MET A 191 6.76 -3.22 5.39
C MET A 191 7.62 -3.53 4.16
N ASP A 192 7.38 -4.67 3.49
CA ASP A 192 8.10 -5.02 2.25
C ASP A 192 7.89 -3.96 1.17
N PHE A 193 6.64 -3.59 0.92
CA PHE A 193 6.31 -2.57 -0.07
C PHE A 193 7.05 -1.26 0.18
N GLY A 194 7.01 -0.76 1.41
CA GLY A 194 7.62 0.51 1.76
C GLY A 194 9.15 0.49 1.77
N PHE A 195 9.75 -0.59 2.30
CA PHE A 195 11.21 -0.74 2.27
C PHE A 195 11.71 -0.90 0.83
N ARG A 196 11.08 -1.74 0.03
CA ARG A 196 11.40 -1.92 -1.39
C ARG A 196 11.27 -0.61 -2.15
N ALA A 197 10.20 0.17 -1.91
CA ALA A 197 10.03 1.50 -2.47
C ALA A 197 11.21 2.40 -2.13
N GLY A 198 11.55 2.54 -0.85
CA GLY A 198 12.67 3.38 -0.41
C GLY A 198 14.04 2.91 -0.90
N LEU A 199 14.27 1.58 -0.96
CA LEU A 199 15.50 0.99 -1.48
C LEU A 199 15.65 1.17 -3.00
N TRP A 200 14.55 1.33 -3.73
CA TRP A 200 14.53 1.57 -5.18
C TRP A 200 14.36 3.05 -5.54
N GLY A 201 14.43 3.95 -4.55
CA GLY A 201 14.42 5.40 -4.75
C GLY A 201 13.03 6.03 -4.88
N GLU A 202 11.97 5.27 -4.60
CA GLU A 202 10.61 5.79 -4.56
C GLU A 202 10.31 6.48 -3.22
N THR A 203 9.36 7.41 -3.24
CA THR A 203 8.98 8.18 -2.06
C THR A 203 7.49 8.07 -1.79
N ILE A 204 7.15 7.87 -0.51
CA ILE A 204 5.80 7.93 0.03
C ILE A 204 5.77 9.10 1.01
N ALA A 205 4.83 10.05 0.84
CA ALA A 205 4.80 11.25 1.65
C ALA A 205 3.37 11.69 1.98
N TRP A 206 3.24 12.39 3.10
CA TRP A 206 1.97 12.89 3.60
C TRP A 206 1.64 14.28 3.04
N TYR A 207 0.37 14.45 2.62
CA TYR A 207 -0.15 15.73 2.14
C TYR A 207 -1.58 15.95 2.66
N PRO A 208 -1.86 17.07 3.36
CA PRO A 208 -3.14 17.32 4.03
C PRO A 208 -4.31 17.67 3.10
N ARG A 209 -4.07 17.79 1.80
CA ARG A 209 -5.10 18.17 0.82
C ARG A 209 -6.20 17.10 0.72
N TRP A 210 -5.84 15.84 0.86
CA TRP A 210 -6.75 14.71 0.92
C TRP A 210 -7.06 14.39 2.37
N GLN A 211 -8.33 14.34 2.73
CA GLN A 211 -8.76 14.10 4.09
C GLN A 211 -9.79 12.98 4.11
N LEU A 212 -9.51 11.95 4.87
CA LEU A 212 -10.38 10.80 5.04
C LEU A 212 -10.57 10.55 6.53
N ALA A 213 -11.77 10.12 6.91
CA ALA A 213 -12.07 9.78 8.29
C ALA A 213 -12.59 8.34 8.40
N TYR A 214 -12.19 7.67 9.46
CA TYR A 214 -12.68 6.34 9.80
C TYR A 214 -13.99 6.44 10.55
N ALA A 215 -14.95 5.57 10.22
CA ALA A 215 -16.19 5.44 10.95
C ALA A 215 -16.03 4.65 12.26
N ALA A 216 -14.98 3.81 12.37
CA ALA A 216 -14.61 3.05 13.54
C ALA A 216 -13.11 3.14 13.78
N GLU A 217 -12.64 2.79 14.98
CA GLU A 217 -11.19 2.71 15.24
C GLU A 217 -10.53 1.71 14.28
N PRO A 218 -9.43 2.10 13.60
CA PRO A 218 -8.71 1.18 12.74
C PRO A 218 -8.14 0.01 13.55
N GLU A 219 -8.10 -1.18 12.94
CA GLU A 219 -7.57 -2.37 13.59
C GLU A 219 -6.08 -2.21 13.91
N GLY A 220 -5.66 -2.79 15.05
CA GLY A 220 -4.25 -2.80 15.45
C GLY A 220 -3.40 -3.64 14.50
N GLU A 221 -2.15 -3.23 14.30
CA GLU A 221 -1.20 -3.94 13.44
C GLU A 221 -0.61 -5.17 14.15
N ASP A 222 -0.73 -6.35 13.52
CA ASP A 222 -0.04 -7.56 13.99
C ASP A 222 1.38 -7.62 13.44
N SER A 223 2.34 -7.21 14.26
CA SER A 223 3.77 -7.23 13.94
C SER A 223 4.50 -8.51 14.36
N THR A 224 3.76 -9.59 14.64
CA THR A 224 4.34 -10.90 14.99
C THR A 224 5.30 -11.36 13.90
N ALA A 225 6.46 -11.86 14.30
CA ALA A 225 7.46 -12.38 13.37
C ALA A 225 7.05 -13.79 12.92
N ASP A 226 6.54 -13.87 11.71
CA ASP A 226 6.09 -15.09 11.03
C ASP A 226 6.88 -15.36 9.73
N SER A 227 6.36 -16.20 8.84
CA SER A 227 6.96 -16.46 7.52
C SER A 227 7.08 -15.19 6.67
N SER A 228 6.09 -14.28 6.76
CA SER A 228 6.12 -13.00 6.05
C SER A 228 7.27 -12.11 6.52
N TYR A 229 7.58 -12.10 7.83
CA TYR A 229 8.76 -11.40 8.36
C TYR A 229 10.06 -11.98 7.80
N LYS A 230 10.15 -13.31 7.66
CA LYS A 230 11.35 -13.96 7.11
C LYS A 230 11.61 -13.52 5.67
N LEU A 231 10.57 -13.50 4.83
CA LEU A 231 10.65 -13.01 3.45
C LEU A 231 11.03 -11.51 3.41
N PHE A 232 10.35 -10.68 4.21
CA PHE A 232 10.68 -9.27 4.35
C PHE A 232 12.14 -9.06 4.70
N PHE A 233 12.65 -9.82 5.69
CA PHE A 233 14.05 -9.72 6.13
C PHE A 233 15.02 -10.04 4.99
N LEU A 234 14.80 -11.13 4.27
CA LEU A 234 15.69 -11.54 3.16
C LEU A 234 15.63 -10.55 1.99
N LYS A 235 14.45 -10.11 1.58
CA LYS A 235 14.26 -9.23 0.42
C LYS A 235 14.73 -7.81 0.65
N ASN A 236 14.69 -7.33 1.89
CA ASN A 236 14.99 -5.93 2.22
C ASN A 236 16.18 -5.77 3.17
N MET A 237 16.12 -6.40 4.37
CA MET A 237 17.10 -6.17 5.44
C MET A 237 18.46 -6.85 5.20
N ALA A 238 18.46 -8.00 4.53
CA ALA A 238 19.68 -8.77 4.28
C ALA A 238 20.43 -8.32 3.02
N VAL A 239 19.79 -7.59 2.13
CA VAL A 239 20.39 -7.05 0.90
C VAL A 239 21.47 -6.03 1.25
N ARG A 240 22.58 -6.06 0.51
CA ARG A 240 23.67 -5.10 0.55
C ARG A 240 23.77 -4.38 -0.78
N PHE A 241 24.04 -3.09 -0.73
CA PHE A 241 24.30 -2.28 -1.91
C PHE A 241 25.79 -2.01 -2.04
N ASN A 242 26.35 -2.28 -3.22
CA ASN A 242 27.79 -2.12 -3.48
C ASN A 242 28.14 -0.83 -4.25
N GLY A 243 27.19 0.10 -4.35
CA GLY A 243 27.33 1.34 -5.12
C GLY A 243 26.72 1.26 -6.52
N ASP A 244 26.50 0.06 -7.06
CA ASP A 244 25.96 -0.17 -8.41
C ASP A 244 24.75 -1.11 -8.41
N SER A 245 24.74 -2.10 -7.55
CA SER A 245 23.68 -3.12 -7.51
C SER A 245 23.41 -3.66 -6.11
N GLY A 246 22.18 -4.17 -5.91
CA GLY A 246 21.80 -4.90 -4.72
C GLY A 246 22.22 -6.36 -4.77
N LEU A 247 22.73 -6.90 -3.67
CA LEU A 247 23.17 -8.28 -3.54
C LEU A 247 22.64 -8.91 -2.25
N LEU A 248 22.19 -10.17 -2.32
CA LEU A 248 21.94 -10.99 -1.13
C LEU A 248 23.16 -11.92 -0.90
N PRO A 249 24.05 -11.61 0.09
CA PRO A 249 25.27 -12.38 0.31
C PRO A 249 24.97 -13.78 0.82
N LEU A 250 25.68 -14.81 0.30
CA LEU A 250 25.56 -16.20 0.76
C LEU A 250 25.87 -16.38 2.26
N ALA A 251 26.75 -15.56 2.82
CA ALA A 251 27.05 -15.58 4.26
C ALA A 251 25.80 -15.33 5.15
N ARG A 252 24.73 -14.75 4.60
CA ARG A 252 23.45 -14.57 5.29
C ARG A 252 22.66 -15.86 5.45
N LEU A 253 22.87 -16.85 4.57
CA LEU A 253 22.20 -18.15 4.61
C LEU A 253 22.37 -18.87 5.95
N ALA A 254 23.61 -18.98 6.45
CA ALA A 254 23.90 -19.68 7.71
C ALA A 254 23.12 -19.06 8.88
N ARG A 255 23.13 -17.73 8.98
CA ARG A 255 22.38 -17.02 10.04
C ARG A 255 20.87 -17.13 9.86
N TYR A 256 20.39 -17.15 8.63
CA TYR A 256 18.99 -17.33 8.30
C TYR A 256 18.53 -18.73 8.69
N ALA A 257 19.21 -19.78 8.24
CA ALA A 257 18.87 -21.16 8.55
C ALA A 257 18.89 -21.47 10.06
N LEU A 258 19.85 -20.90 10.81
CA LEU A 258 19.93 -21.06 12.27
C LEU A 258 18.77 -20.37 13.04
N ARG A 259 18.11 -19.41 12.45
CA ARG A 259 17.00 -18.65 13.07
C ARG A 259 15.63 -18.99 12.49
N SER A 260 15.61 -19.83 11.47
CA SER A 260 14.37 -20.27 10.83
C SER A 260 13.78 -21.44 11.63
N ASP A 261 12.48 -21.38 11.93
CA ASP A 261 11.72 -22.50 12.49
C ASP A 261 11.34 -23.54 11.42
N SER A 262 11.55 -23.21 10.14
CA SER A 262 11.44 -24.14 9.00
C SER A 262 12.66 -25.03 8.92
N GLY A 263 12.48 -26.24 8.36
CA GLY A 263 13.61 -27.17 8.14
C GLY A 263 14.76 -26.56 7.33
N LEU A 264 15.98 -27.10 7.49
CA LEU A 264 17.15 -26.60 6.77
C LEU A 264 16.96 -26.58 5.24
N PHE A 265 16.27 -27.59 4.72
CA PHE A 265 15.98 -27.72 3.29
C PHE A 265 15.04 -26.59 2.79
N ASP A 266 13.94 -26.36 3.51
CA ASP A 266 12.99 -25.32 3.16
C ASP A 266 13.61 -23.92 3.23
N SER A 267 14.44 -23.70 4.28
CA SER A 267 15.21 -22.45 4.42
C SER A 267 16.19 -22.21 3.27
N LEU A 268 16.80 -23.28 2.74
CA LEU A 268 17.71 -23.20 1.59
C LEU A 268 16.95 -22.85 0.30
N LEU A 269 15.80 -23.48 0.07
CA LEU A 269 14.96 -23.20 -1.10
C LEU A 269 14.47 -21.75 -1.08
N GLU A 270 13.88 -21.32 0.03
CA GLU A 270 13.39 -19.96 0.22
C GLU A 270 14.52 -18.92 0.01
N PHE A 271 15.69 -19.14 0.61
CA PHE A 271 16.84 -18.28 0.41
C PHE A 271 17.27 -18.22 -1.07
N ARG A 272 17.26 -19.35 -1.77
CA ARG A 272 17.64 -19.44 -3.20
C ARG A 272 16.65 -18.65 -4.06
N GLU A 273 15.36 -18.79 -3.81
CA GLU A 273 14.31 -18.07 -4.54
C GLU A 273 14.43 -16.55 -4.33
N VAL A 274 14.55 -16.12 -3.07
CA VAL A 274 14.74 -14.70 -2.76
C VAL A 274 16.03 -14.16 -3.37
N ARG A 275 17.11 -14.95 -3.35
CA ARG A 275 18.39 -14.54 -3.96
C ARG A 275 18.28 -14.39 -5.48
N ALA A 276 17.52 -15.27 -6.15
CA ALA A 276 17.23 -15.14 -7.58
C ALA A 276 16.43 -13.86 -7.85
N TRP A 277 15.39 -13.61 -7.08
CA TRP A 277 14.60 -12.39 -7.18
C TRP A 277 15.45 -11.11 -6.96
N VAL A 278 16.33 -11.09 -5.94
CA VAL A 278 17.25 -9.96 -5.71
C VAL A 278 18.19 -9.78 -6.91
N HIS A 279 18.70 -10.87 -7.48
CA HIS A 279 19.57 -10.82 -8.64
C HIS A 279 18.87 -10.26 -9.88
N GLU A 280 17.61 -10.64 -10.14
CA GLU A 280 16.81 -10.12 -11.25
C GLU A 280 16.55 -8.61 -11.10
N ASN A 281 16.35 -8.16 -9.86
CA ASN A 281 16.03 -6.76 -9.55
C ASN A 281 17.25 -5.93 -9.10
N ARG A 282 18.47 -6.47 -9.18
CA ARG A 282 19.68 -5.90 -8.55
C ARG A 282 19.98 -4.45 -8.93
N PHE A 283 19.70 -4.06 -10.16
CA PHE A 283 19.98 -2.70 -10.66
C PHE A 283 18.87 -1.68 -10.30
N ARG A 284 17.80 -2.12 -9.69
CA ARG A 284 16.77 -1.22 -9.15
C ARG A 284 17.15 -0.64 -7.79
N PHE A 285 18.01 -1.34 -7.05
CA PHE A 285 18.47 -0.86 -5.75
C PHE A 285 19.32 0.38 -5.90
N GLN A 286 19.01 1.41 -5.12
CA GLN A 286 19.75 2.67 -5.00
C GLN A 286 20.40 2.83 -3.63
N GLY A 287 20.31 1.80 -2.80
CA GLY A 287 20.88 1.75 -1.47
C GLY A 287 20.54 0.46 -0.74
N ASP A 288 21.04 0.32 0.46
CA ASP A 288 20.66 -0.71 1.42
C ASP A 288 19.92 -0.11 2.63
N VAL A 289 19.50 -0.97 3.56
CA VAL A 289 18.76 -0.54 4.76
C VAL A 289 19.55 0.47 5.59
N GLY A 290 20.87 0.34 5.68
CA GLY A 290 21.68 1.31 6.41
C GLY A 290 21.56 2.72 5.82
N SER A 291 21.68 2.83 4.51
CA SER A 291 21.53 4.09 3.79
C SER A 291 20.08 4.59 3.80
N LEU A 292 19.10 3.69 3.76
CA LEU A 292 17.68 4.06 3.86
C LEU A 292 17.38 4.69 5.23
N LEU A 293 17.74 4.02 6.32
CA LEU A 293 17.48 4.49 7.68
C LEU A 293 18.27 5.76 8.02
N GLY A 294 19.48 5.91 7.48
CA GLY A 294 20.30 7.12 7.68
C GLY A 294 19.72 8.38 7.02
N ARG A 295 18.76 8.24 6.09
CA ARG A 295 18.06 9.38 5.46
C ARG A 295 16.78 9.79 6.19
N TRP A 296 16.36 9.03 7.20
CA TRP A 296 15.19 9.38 8.00
C TRP A 296 15.62 10.35 9.10
N GLU A 297 15.22 11.60 8.93
CA GLU A 297 15.29 12.58 9.99
C GLU A 297 14.26 12.20 11.04
N MET A 298 14.73 11.94 12.25
CA MET A 298 13.82 11.77 13.39
C MET A 298 13.24 13.15 13.65
N PRO A 299 11.91 13.33 13.57
CA PRO A 299 11.30 14.60 13.97
C PRO A 299 11.67 14.90 15.44
N GLU A 300 12.09 16.12 15.74
CA GLU A 300 12.43 16.60 17.09
C GLU A 300 11.22 16.62 18.02
#